data_00e8fe4bbacc4ed84a68c8bbef98bdb5
#
_entry.id   00e8fe4bbacc4ed84a68c8bbef98bdb5
#
_cell.length_a   1.000
_cell.length_b   1.000
_cell.length_c   1.000
_cell.angle_alpha   90.00
_cell.angle_beta   90.00
_cell.angle_gamma   90.00
#
_symmetry.space_group_name_H-M   'P 1'
#
loop_
_entity.id
_entity.type
_entity.pdbx_description
1 polymer ?
#
loop_
_entity_poly.entity_id
_entity_poly.type
_entity_poly.pdbx_seq_one_letter_code
_entity_poly.pdbx_strand_id
1 'polypeptide(L)'
;MIHKDTVEKYSGTMEELAEEIGNLKYDALSEFLNLLANKIEKDGDKDKSRNRIKLAKNLHNCSNKLKECKESIDNAWIICEPYTK
;
A
#
# COMPACT_ATOMS: atom_id res chain seq x y z
N MET A 1 -12.67 14.76 -4.59
CA MET A 1 -11.33 14.78 -3.96
C MET A 1 -10.28 15.22 -4.95
N ILE A 2 -9.42 16.13 -4.54
CA ILE A 2 -8.29 16.57 -5.38
C ILE A 2 -7.10 15.67 -5.05
N HIS A 3 -6.55 15.02 -6.07
CA HIS A 3 -5.35 14.20 -5.91
C HIS A 3 -4.10 15.08 -6.00
N LYS A 4 -3.08 14.73 -5.25
CA LYS A 4 -1.83 15.48 -5.19
C LYS A 4 -0.70 14.72 -5.87
N ASP A 5 0.27 15.45 -6.37
CA ASP A 5 1.46 14.85 -7.00
C ASP A 5 2.49 14.40 -5.96
N THR A 6 2.40 14.91 -4.74
CA THR A 6 3.38 14.64 -3.69
C THR A 6 2.69 14.20 -2.40
N VAL A 7 3.45 13.53 -1.54
CA VAL A 7 2.99 13.15 -0.20
C VAL A 7 3.18 14.35 0.73
N GLU A 8 2.08 14.93 1.18
CA GLU A 8 2.08 16.21 1.90
C GLU A 8 2.96 16.24 3.15
N LYS A 9 2.94 15.16 3.92
CA LYS A 9 3.69 15.10 5.19
C LYS A 9 5.13 14.61 5.04
N TYR A 10 5.59 14.44 3.81
CA TYR A 10 6.94 14.00 3.53
C TYR A 10 7.64 15.03 2.65
N SER A 11 8.76 15.59 3.13
CA SER A 11 9.47 16.66 2.42
C SER A 11 10.46 16.19 1.36
N GLY A 12 10.77 14.88 1.33
CA GLY A 12 11.68 14.32 0.35
C GLY A 12 11.02 14.03 -0.99
N THR A 13 11.79 13.48 -1.92
CA THR A 13 11.29 13.08 -3.24
C THR A 13 10.50 11.78 -3.14
N MET A 14 9.74 11.48 -4.18
CA MET A 14 9.01 10.22 -4.28
C MET A 14 9.99 9.03 -4.28
N GLU A 15 11.14 9.18 -4.93
CA GLU A 15 12.18 8.15 -4.93
C GLU A 15 12.73 7.87 -3.54
N GLU A 16 13.00 8.94 -2.79
CA GLU A 16 13.47 8.83 -1.41
C GLU A 16 12.42 8.15 -0.51
N LEU A 17 11.15 8.51 -0.70
CA LEU A 17 10.06 7.90 0.06
C LEU A 17 9.96 6.41 -0.22
N ALA A 18 10.05 6.01 -1.49
CA ALA A 18 10.00 4.60 -1.87
C ALA A 18 11.16 3.82 -1.25
N GLU A 19 12.37 4.43 -1.26
CA GLU A 19 13.54 3.80 -0.67
C GLU A 19 13.40 3.64 0.84
N GLU A 20 12.94 4.67 1.53
CA GLU A 20 12.73 4.61 2.99
C GLU A 20 11.67 3.59 3.38
N ILE A 21 10.58 3.54 2.64
CA ILE A 21 9.52 2.54 2.89
C ILE A 21 10.06 1.14 2.63
N GLY A 22 10.83 0.96 1.54
CA GLY A 22 11.44 -0.33 1.22
C GLY A 22 12.47 -0.79 2.25
N ASN A 23 13.06 0.14 3.01
CA ASN A 23 14.03 -0.18 4.06
C ASN A 23 13.38 -0.52 5.40
N LEU A 24 12.06 -0.45 5.52
CA LEU A 24 11.38 -0.87 6.73
C LEU A 24 11.61 -2.36 7.01
N LYS A 25 11.61 -2.73 8.28
CA LYS A 25 11.54 -4.14 8.65
C LYS A 25 10.31 -4.74 7.97
N TYR A 26 10.38 -6.00 7.59
CA TYR A 26 9.30 -6.61 6.80
C TYR A 26 7.95 -6.65 7.53
N ASP A 27 7.93 -6.74 8.85
CA ASP A 27 6.67 -6.64 9.59
C ASP A 27 6.04 -5.24 9.47
N ALA A 28 6.85 -4.19 9.53
CA ALA A 28 6.39 -2.81 9.37
C ALA A 28 5.99 -2.54 7.91
N LEU A 29 6.73 -3.07 6.94
CA LEU A 29 6.39 -2.95 5.54
C LEU A 29 5.06 -3.65 5.23
N SER A 30 4.84 -4.82 5.79
CA SER A 30 3.58 -5.55 5.67
C SER A 30 2.40 -4.71 6.19
N GLU A 31 2.56 -4.09 7.35
CA GLU A 31 1.54 -3.21 7.92
C GLU A 31 1.25 -2.03 6.99
N PHE A 32 2.31 -1.41 6.45
CA PHE A 32 2.15 -0.30 5.51
C PHE A 32 1.34 -0.71 4.27
N LEU A 33 1.68 -1.86 3.69
CA LEU A 33 0.98 -2.36 2.50
C LEU A 33 -0.49 -2.65 2.80
N ASN A 34 -0.77 -3.18 3.99
CA ASN A 34 -2.15 -3.43 4.41
C ASN A 34 -2.96 -2.14 4.55
N LEU A 35 -2.37 -1.12 5.17
CA LEU A 35 -3.02 0.17 5.34
C LEU A 35 -3.25 0.86 4.00
N LEU A 36 -2.28 0.79 3.10
CA LEU A 36 -2.41 1.35 1.75
C LEU A 36 -3.51 0.62 0.98
N ALA A 37 -3.53 -0.71 1.04
CA ALA A 37 -4.57 -1.52 0.38
C ALA A 37 -5.97 -1.13 0.88
N ASN A 38 -6.13 -0.96 2.19
CA ASN A 38 -7.41 -0.58 2.79
C ASN A 38 -7.85 0.81 2.34
N LYS A 39 -6.93 1.76 2.22
CA LYS A 39 -7.23 3.11 1.73
C LYS A 39 -7.75 3.07 0.28
N ILE A 40 -7.07 2.33 -0.57
CA ILE A 40 -7.44 2.19 -1.98
C ILE A 40 -8.78 1.47 -2.11
N GLU A 41 -9.05 0.45 -1.29
CA GLU A 41 -10.33 -0.26 -1.27
C GLU A 41 -11.48 0.69 -0.92
N LYS A 42 -11.30 1.54 0.10
CA LYS A 42 -12.29 2.54 0.49
C LYS A 42 -12.59 3.51 -0.64
N ASP A 43 -11.56 3.95 -1.36
CA ASP A 43 -11.73 4.84 -2.50
C ASP A 43 -12.52 4.14 -3.62
N GLY A 44 -12.26 2.85 -3.84
CA GLY A 44 -13.02 2.04 -4.78
C GLY A 44 -14.49 1.94 -4.40
N ASP A 45 -14.78 1.74 -3.11
CA ASP A 45 -16.15 1.68 -2.61
C ASP A 45 -16.89 3.00 -2.84
N LYS A 46 -16.22 4.13 -2.62
CA LYS A 46 -16.80 5.46 -2.87
C LYS A 46 -17.12 5.65 -4.34
N ASP A 47 -16.21 5.25 -5.24
CA ASP A 47 -16.41 5.38 -6.67
C ASP A 47 -17.54 4.47 -7.15
N LYS A 48 -17.65 3.27 -6.60
CA LYS A 48 -18.75 2.37 -6.89
C LYS A 48 -20.09 3.00 -6.51
N SER A 49 -20.16 3.62 -5.33
CA SER A 49 -21.39 4.28 -4.86
C SER A 49 -21.78 5.49 -5.72
N ARG A 50 -20.80 6.07 -6.44
CA ARG A 50 -21.01 7.18 -7.39
C ARG A 50 -21.21 6.70 -8.83
N ASN A 51 -21.44 5.41 -9.01
CA ASN A 51 -21.63 4.77 -10.31
C ASN A 51 -20.41 4.86 -11.23
N ARG A 52 -19.23 4.97 -10.67
CA ARG A 52 -17.95 4.93 -11.41
C ARG A 52 -17.40 3.51 -11.39
N ILE A 53 -18.11 2.62 -12.06
CA ILE A 53 -17.88 1.16 -11.95
C ILE A 53 -16.49 0.74 -12.45
N LYS A 54 -16.06 1.26 -13.61
CA LYS A 54 -14.74 0.89 -14.17
C LYS A 54 -13.60 1.35 -13.27
N LEU A 55 -13.70 2.55 -12.74
CA LEU A 55 -12.70 3.08 -11.81
C LEU A 55 -12.66 2.25 -10.52
N ALA A 56 -13.83 1.99 -9.94
CA ALA A 56 -13.95 1.18 -8.73
C ALA A 56 -13.33 -0.20 -8.92
N LYS A 57 -13.60 -0.84 -10.05
CA LYS A 57 -13.06 -2.17 -10.38
C LYS A 57 -11.52 -2.15 -10.37
N ASN A 58 -10.92 -1.12 -10.97
CA ASN A 58 -9.47 -1.01 -11.02
C ASN A 58 -8.87 -0.74 -9.64
N LEU A 59 -9.52 0.08 -8.82
CA LEU A 59 -9.05 0.35 -7.46
C LEU A 59 -9.15 -0.89 -6.59
N HIS A 60 -10.25 -1.65 -6.68
CA HIS A 60 -10.39 -2.91 -5.95
C HIS A 60 -9.35 -3.94 -6.39
N ASN A 61 -9.08 -4.01 -7.70
CA ASN A 61 -8.03 -4.89 -8.22
C ASN A 61 -6.66 -4.52 -7.66
N CYS A 62 -6.35 -3.23 -7.64
CA CYS A 62 -5.09 -2.72 -7.05
C CYS A 62 -4.98 -3.11 -5.56
N SER A 63 -6.04 -2.89 -4.79
CA SER A 63 -6.07 -3.26 -3.38
C SER A 63 -5.81 -4.75 -3.19
N ASN A 64 -6.44 -5.61 -4.00
CA ASN A 64 -6.23 -7.04 -3.91
C ASN A 64 -4.77 -7.45 -4.20
N LYS A 65 -4.15 -6.80 -5.19
CA LYS A 65 -2.74 -7.07 -5.52
C LYS A 65 -1.79 -6.61 -4.42
N LEU A 66 -2.11 -5.51 -3.75
CA LEU A 66 -1.34 -5.06 -2.60
C LEU A 66 -1.44 -6.06 -1.44
N LYS A 67 -2.61 -6.66 -1.24
CA LYS A 67 -2.79 -7.71 -0.22
C LYS A 67 -1.99 -8.97 -0.56
N GLU A 68 -1.91 -9.33 -1.83
CA GLU A 68 -1.06 -10.43 -2.28
C GLU A 68 0.42 -10.11 -2.04
N CYS A 69 0.82 -8.88 -2.34
CA CYS A 69 2.18 -8.40 -2.05
C CYS A 69 2.48 -8.49 -0.55
N LYS A 70 1.54 -8.06 0.28
CA LYS A 70 1.66 -8.15 1.75
C LYS A 70 1.92 -9.59 2.19
N GLU A 71 1.20 -10.56 1.64
CA GLU A 71 1.40 -11.97 1.99
C GLU A 71 2.83 -12.43 1.71
N SER A 72 3.40 -12.01 0.58
CA SER A 72 4.78 -12.33 0.24
C SER A 72 5.76 -11.69 1.22
N ILE A 73 5.49 -10.47 1.66
CA ILE A 73 6.31 -9.77 2.65
C ILE A 73 6.18 -10.46 4.02
N ASP A 74 4.99 -10.92 4.39
CA ASP A 74 4.79 -11.70 5.62
C ASP A 74 5.64 -12.98 5.60
N ASN A 75 5.71 -13.65 4.46
CA ASN A 75 6.54 -14.83 4.30
C ASN A 75 8.03 -14.48 4.40
N ALA A 76 8.44 -13.35 3.82
CA ALA A 76 9.81 -12.86 3.95
C ALA A 76 10.16 -12.58 5.41
N TRP A 77 9.23 -12.01 6.18
CA TRP A 77 9.43 -11.76 7.60
C TRP A 77 9.65 -13.05 8.39
N ILE A 78 8.86 -14.08 8.11
CA ILE A 78 9.02 -15.39 8.76
C ILE A 78 10.43 -15.95 8.53
N ILE A 79 10.97 -15.76 7.33
CA ILE A 79 12.32 -16.21 6.98
C ILE A 79 13.39 -15.39 7.67
N CYS A 80 13.23 -14.07 7.70
CA CYS A 80 14.26 -13.12 8.16
C CYS A 80 14.24 -12.87 9.66
N GLU A 81 13.08 -12.95 10.30
CA GLU A 81 12.93 -12.57 11.71
C GLU A 81 13.96 -13.22 12.64
N PRO A 82 14.27 -14.51 12.52
CA PRO A 82 15.26 -15.12 13.39
C PRO A 82 16.66 -14.51 13.29
N TYR A 83 16.94 -13.78 12.21
CA TYR A 83 18.25 -13.20 11.92
C TYR A 83 18.33 -11.69 12.13
N THR A 84 17.24 -11.06 12.58
CA THR A 84 17.15 -9.61 12.72
C THR A 84 17.44 -9.10 14.14
N LYS A 85 17.80 -9.98 15.03
CA LYS A 85 18.09 -9.63 16.43
C LYS A 85 19.51 -9.11 16.63
#